data_f1df83968391ec2f56d5e77407f9ea70
#
_entry.id   f1df83968391ec2f56d5e77407f9ea70
#
_cell.length_a   1.000
_cell.length_b   1.000
_cell.length_c   1.000
_cell.angle_alpha   90.00
_cell.angle_beta   90.00
_cell.angle_gamma   90.00
#
_symmetry.space_group_name_H-M   'P 1'
#
loop_
_entity.id
_entity.type
_entity.pdbx_description
1 polymer ?
#
loop_
_entity_poly.entity_id
_entity_poly.type
_entity_poly.pdbx_seq_one_letter_code
_entity_poly.pdbx_strand_id
1 'polypeptide(L)'
;MRSCGSWACLLKSEHNEVAPAQHELAPIFTTTNVASDHNQLTMEFMKRVALRHGLVCLLHEKPFAGVNGSGKHNNWSIATTEGDNLLNPGKEPHKNTRFLLFLAAIIKLLMNIRICCA
;
A
#
# COMPACT_ATOMS: atom_id res chain seq x y z
N MET A 1 13.15 5.18 -18.28
CA MET A 1 11.98 5.58 -17.51
C MET A 1 10.82 6.11 -18.36
N ARG A 2 10.41 5.44 -19.43
CA ARG A 2 9.29 5.90 -20.29
C ARG A 2 8.24 4.84 -20.60
N SER A 3 8.28 3.67 -19.98
CA SER A 3 7.34 2.59 -20.34
C SER A 3 6.16 2.40 -19.38
N CYS A 4 6.19 2.97 -18.19
CA CYS A 4 5.07 2.87 -17.25
C CYS A 4 3.92 3.86 -17.51
N GLY A 5 4.17 4.95 -18.22
CA GLY A 5 3.17 6.01 -18.41
C GLY A 5 2.07 5.70 -19.45
N SER A 6 2.15 4.61 -20.19
CA SER A 6 1.14 4.23 -21.18
C SER A 6 0.18 3.13 -20.71
N TRP A 7 0.37 2.59 -19.52
CA TRP A 7 -0.45 1.51 -18.98
C TRP A 7 -1.10 1.97 -17.68
N ALA A 8 -2.37 1.93 -17.60
CA ALA A 8 -3.39 2.19 -16.59
C ALA A 8 -3.02 2.30 -15.07
N CYS A 9 -1.76 2.19 -14.66
CA CYS A 9 -1.32 2.40 -13.30
C CYS A 9 -0.69 3.78 -13.15
N LEU A 10 -1.43 4.70 -12.54
CA LEU A 10 -0.92 6.02 -12.19
C LEU A 10 -0.02 5.90 -10.96
N LEU A 11 1.30 6.01 -11.19
CA LEU A 11 2.29 6.05 -10.11
C LEU A 11 2.54 7.48 -9.67
N LYS A 12 2.55 7.71 -8.38
CA LYS A 12 2.87 9.00 -7.77
C LYS A 12 4.37 9.18 -7.61
N SER A 13 5.05 8.15 -7.14
CA SER A 13 6.49 8.15 -6.89
C SER A 13 7.04 6.73 -6.86
N GLU A 14 8.36 6.66 -7.00
CA GLU A 14 9.16 5.46 -6.73
C GLU A 14 10.35 5.85 -5.86
N HIS A 15 10.82 4.96 -5.01
CA HIS A 15 12.01 5.18 -4.19
C HIS A 15 12.73 3.87 -3.87
N ASN A 16 14.01 3.99 -3.51
CA ASN A 16 14.82 2.87 -3.11
C ASN A 16 14.53 2.53 -1.64
N GLU A 17 14.44 1.25 -1.37
CA GLU A 17 14.29 0.70 -0.04
C GLU A 17 15.65 0.20 0.52
N VAL A 18 15.62 -0.41 1.71
CA VAL A 18 16.82 -0.74 2.48
C VAL A 18 17.61 -1.92 1.92
N ALA A 19 16.97 -2.89 1.28
CA ALA A 19 17.68 -4.00 0.66
C ALA A 19 18.30 -3.60 -0.68
N PRO A 20 19.41 -4.23 -1.11
CA PRO A 20 20.03 -3.94 -2.41
C PRO A 20 19.05 -4.14 -3.55
N ALA A 21 18.95 -3.13 -4.43
CA ALA A 21 18.03 -3.11 -5.58
C ALA A 21 16.54 -3.35 -5.21
N GLN A 22 16.16 -3.06 -3.99
CA GLN A 22 14.76 -3.06 -3.56
C GLN A 22 14.14 -1.68 -3.84
N HIS A 23 12.97 -1.69 -4.49
CA HIS A 23 12.25 -0.49 -4.86
C HIS A 23 10.80 -0.57 -4.38
N GLU A 24 10.24 0.54 -3.97
CA GLU A 24 8.82 0.69 -3.68
C GLU A 24 8.16 1.60 -4.71
N LEU A 25 7.02 1.17 -5.22
CA LEU A 25 6.16 1.95 -6.09
C LEU A 25 4.97 2.46 -5.28
N ALA A 26 4.75 3.78 -5.29
CA ALA A 26 3.61 4.41 -4.64
C ALA A 26 2.56 4.79 -5.70
N PRO A 27 1.49 4.00 -5.88
CA PRO A 27 0.41 4.35 -6.79
C PRO A 27 -0.45 5.50 -6.24
N ILE A 28 -1.18 6.17 -7.11
CA ILE A 28 -2.24 7.09 -6.70
C ILE A 28 -3.35 6.25 -6.06
N PHE A 29 -3.85 6.69 -4.91
CA PHE A 29 -4.90 5.99 -4.20
C PHE A 29 -6.23 5.96 -4.99
N THR A 30 -6.98 4.90 -4.80
CA THR A 30 -8.30 4.70 -5.40
C THR A 30 -9.15 3.80 -4.50
N THR A 31 -10.32 3.38 -4.94
CA THR A 31 -11.16 2.42 -4.22
C THR A 31 -10.43 1.09 -4.04
N THR A 32 -10.69 0.39 -2.94
CA THR A 32 -9.94 -0.81 -2.54
C THR A 32 -9.92 -1.90 -3.61
N ASN A 33 -11.05 -2.17 -4.27
CA ASN A 33 -11.13 -3.15 -5.35
C ASN A 33 -10.23 -2.78 -6.53
N VAL A 34 -10.31 -1.55 -7.01
CA VAL A 34 -9.46 -1.04 -8.11
C VAL A 34 -7.99 -1.03 -7.70
N ALA A 35 -7.67 -0.61 -6.47
CA ALA A 35 -6.31 -0.63 -5.96
C ALA A 35 -5.73 -2.05 -5.90
N SER A 36 -6.55 -3.04 -5.52
CA SER A 36 -6.16 -4.45 -5.51
C SER A 36 -5.85 -4.96 -6.91
N ASP A 37 -6.72 -4.69 -7.87
CA ASP A 37 -6.52 -5.10 -9.27
C ASP A 37 -5.28 -4.44 -9.88
N HIS A 38 -5.08 -3.15 -9.65
CA HIS A 38 -3.88 -2.43 -10.07
C HIS A 38 -2.61 -3.01 -9.46
N ASN A 39 -2.66 -3.42 -8.20
CA ASN A 39 -1.51 -4.04 -7.54
C ASN A 39 -1.17 -5.39 -8.18
N GLN A 40 -2.16 -6.25 -8.45
CA GLN A 40 -1.94 -7.53 -9.13
C GLN A 40 -1.35 -7.32 -10.53
N LEU A 41 -1.90 -6.40 -11.30
CA LEU A 41 -1.41 -6.05 -12.63
C LEU A 41 0.03 -5.52 -12.58
N THR A 42 0.33 -4.64 -11.61
CA THR A 42 1.69 -4.09 -11.42
C THR A 42 2.70 -5.20 -11.13
N MET A 43 2.37 -6.12 -10.23
CA MET A 43 3.25 -7.25 -9.90
C MET A 43 3.53 -8.15 -11.12
N GLU A 44 2.51 -8.42 -11.92
CA GLU A 44 2.67 -9.19 -13.16
C GLU A 44 3.54 -8.46 -14.18
N PHE A 45 3.34 -7.16 -14.36
CA PHE A 45 4.18 -6.32 -15.22
C PHE A 45 5.64 -6.30 -14.79
N MET A 46 5.89 -6.12 -13.50
CA MET A 46 7.25 -6.10 -12.96
C MET A 46 8.00 -7.39 -13.29
N LYS A 47 7.36 -8.55 -13.11
CA LYS A 47 7.94 -9.85 -13.48
C LYS A 47 8.26 -9.94 -14.98
N ARG A 48 7.32 -9.56 -15.83
CA ARG A 48 7.50 -9.61 -17.30
C ARG A 48 8.59 -8.66 -17.78
N VAL A 49 8.63 -7.45 -17.23
CA VAL A 49 9.67 -6.47 -17.60
C VAL A 49 11.04 -6.94 -17.12
N ALA A 50 11.16 -7.39 -15.89
CA ALA A 50 12.41 -7.96 -15.38
C ALA A 50 12.95 -9.08 -16.28
N LEU A 51 12.10 -10.02 -16.64
CA LEU A 51 12.48 -11.14 -17.52
C LEU A 51 13.00 -10.67 -18.89
N ARG A 52 12.38 -9.64 -19.50
CA ARG A 52 12.84 -9.06 -20.76
C ARG A 52 14.24 -8.44 -20.69
N HIS A 53 14.65 -8.03 -19.49
CA HIS A 53 15.98 -7.47 -19.23
C HIS A 53 16.97 -8.46 -18.62
N GLY A 54 16.64 -9.77 -18.62
CA GLY A 54 17.49 -10.81 -18.02
C GLY A 54 17.59 -10.72 -16.50
N LEU A 55 16.60 -10.10 -15.84
CA LEU A 55 16.52 -9.92 -14.39
C LEU A 55 15.40 -10.77 -13.81
N VAL A 56 15.48 -11.01 -12.50
CA VAL A 56 14.43 -11.67 -11.72
C VAL A 56 13.77 -10.64 -10.81
N CYS A 57 12.45 -10.53 -10.86
CA CYS A 57 11.67 -9.71 -9.93
C CYS A 57 11.30 -10.54 -8.70
N LEU A 58 11.87 -10.21 -7.55
CA LEU A 58 11.57 -10.82 -6.27
C LEU A 58 10.52 -9.97 -5.55
N LEU A 59 9.30 -10.50 -5.38
CA LEU A 59 8.21 -9.84 -4.65
C LEU A 59 8.22 -10.29 -3.18
N HIS A 60 9.33 -10.05 -2.50
CA HIS A 60 9.57 -10.43 -1.11
C HIS A 60 9.96 -9.23 -0.27
N GLU A 61 9.47 -9.19 0.97
CA GLU A 61 9.81 -8.14 1.93
C GLU A 61 11.28 -8.20 2.35
N LYS A 62 11.81 -9.40 2.50
CA LYS A 62 13.21 -9.67 2.86
C LYS A 62 13.83 -10.61 1.83
N PRO A 63 14.29 -10.05 0.69
CA PRO A 63 14.75 -10.87 -0.44
C PRO A 63 16.08 -11.57 -0.19
N PHE A 64 16.89 -11.12 0.80
CA PHE A 64 18.20 -11.66 1.06
C PHE A 64 18.39 -12.03 2.53
N ALA A 65 19.00 -13.19 2.80
CA ALA A 65 19.35 -13.61 4.15
C ALA A 65 20.39 -12.68 4.77
N GLY A 66 20.22 -12.32 6.04
CA GLY A 66 21.15 -11.47 6.76
C GLY A 66 21.15 -9.99 6.36
N VAL A 67 20.28 -9.57 5.46
CA VAL A 67 20.13 -8.18 5.04
C VAL A 67 18.73 -7.67 5.42
N ASN A 68 18.64 -6.42 5.86
CA ASN A 68 17.35 -5.79 6.11
C ASN A 68 16.57 -5.67 4.81
N GLY A 69 15.24 -5.67 4.94
CA GLY A 69 14.31 -5.45 3.86
C GLY A 69 13.15 -4.58 4.30
N SER A 70 12.28 -4.24 3.39
CA SER A 70 11.09 -3.43 3.63
C SER A 70 9.87 -4.06 2.98
N GLY A 71 8.76 -4.08 3.72
CA GLY A 71 7.47 -4.54 3.23
C GLY A 71 6.67 -3.41 2.60
N LYS A 72 5.70 -3.78 1.79
CA LYS A 72 4.76 -2.81 1.23
C LYS A 72 3.80 -2.32 2.31
N HIS A 73 3.71 -1.01 2.47
CA HIS A 73 2.72 -0.38 3.34
C HIS A 73 1.42 -0.11 2.58
N ASN A 74 0.31 -0.57 3.13
CA ASN A 74 -1.02 -0.31 2.58
C ASN A 74 -1.71 0.77 3.42
N ASN A 75 -1.69 2.01 2.94
CA ASN A 75 -2.46 3.09 3.55
C ASN A 75 -3.92 3.00 3.08
N TRP A 76 -4.85 3.08 4.00
CA TRP A 76 -6.27 3.01 3.71
C TRP A 76 -7.08 3.97 4.57
N SER A 77 -8.27 4.30 4.14
CA SER A 77 -9.22 5.10 4.90
C SER A 77 -10.66 4.66 4.61
N ILE A 78 -11.60 5.19 5.38
CA ILE A 78 -13.02 5.02 5.16
C ILE A 78 -13.60 6.39 4.87
N ALA A 79 -14.38 6.49 3.79
CA ALA A 79 -15.05 7.73 3.43
C ALA A 79 -16.55 7.54 3.28
N THR A 80 -17.30 8.62 3.44
CA THR A 80 -18.73 8.68 3.08
C THR A 80 -18.89 8.68 1.56
N THR A 81 -20.13 8.55 1.09
CA THR A 81 -20.48 8.69 -0.34
C THR A 81 -20.17 10.07 -0.89
N GLU A 82 -20.19 11.08 -0.02
CA GLU A 82 -19.84 12.47 -0.34
C GLU A 82 -18.33 12.73 -0.37
N GLY A 83 -17.50 11.73 0.01
CA GLY A 83 -16.06 11.82 -0.03
C GLY A 83 -15.40 12.27 1.29
N ASP A 84 -16.16 12.46 2.37
CA ASP A 84 -15.63 12.83 3.68
C ASP A 84 -14.84 11.67 4.29
N ASN A 85 -13.55 11.87 4.54
CA ASN A 85 -12.70 10.87 5.20
C ASN A 85 -13.02 10.80 6.71
N LEU A 86 -13.54 9.66 7.16
CA LEU A 86 -13.93 9.41 8.55
C LEU A 86 -12.72 9.22 9.49
N LEU A 87 -11.54 8.92 8.94
CA LEU A 87 -10.28 8.79 9.67
C LEU A 87 -9.42 10.05 9.59
N ASN A 88 -9.99 11.18 9.12
CA ASN A 88 -9.29 12.45 9.16
C ASN A 88 -9.35 13.03 10.57
N PRO A 89 -8.21 13.16 11.28
CA PRO A 89 -8.17 13.68 12.65
C PRO A 89 -8.53 15.18 12.73
N GLY A 90 -8.38 15.92 11.62
CA GLY A 90 -8.51 17.37 11.62
C GLY A 90 -7.43 18.08 12.41
N LYS A 91 -7.65 19.35 12.72
CA LYS A 91 -6.68 20.18 13.48
C LYS A 91 -6.65 19.87 14.99
N GLU A 92 -7.76 19.40 15.54
CA GLU A 92 -7.91 19.09 16.97
C GLU A 92 -8.46 17.67 17.14
N PRO A 93 -7.60 16.63 17.00
CA PRO A 93 -8.02 15.22 17.01
C PRO A 93 -8.82 14.82 18.26
N HIS A 94 -8.42 15.35 19.42
CA HIS A 94 -9.04 15.04 20.72
C HIS A 94 -10.46 15.61 20.88
N LYS A 95 -10.87 16.57 20.05
CA LYS A 95 -12.22 17.13 20.01
C LYS A 95 -13.08 16.55 18.89
N ASN A 96 -12.49 15.80 17.98
CA ASN A 96 -13.20 15.23 16.83
C ASN A 96 -13.85 13.91 17.22
N THR A 97 -15.07 13.98 17.75
CA THR A 97 -15.82 12.80 18.20
C THR A 97 -16.02 11.77 17.10
N ARG A 98 -16.27 12.21 15.85
CA ARG A 98 -16.41 11.31 14.70
C ARG A 98 -15.13 10.51 14.48
N PHE A 99 -14.00 11.18 14.41
CA PHE A 99 -12.69 10.54 14.25
C PHE A 99 -12.41 9.55 15.39
N LEU A 100 -12.63 9.97 16.64
CA LEU A 100 -12.39 9.12 17.81
C LEU A 100 -13.27 7.87 17.82
N LEU A 101 -14.54 7.98 17.42
CA LEU A 101 -15.46 6.86 17.33
C LEU A 101 -14.97 5.81 16.31
N PHE A 102 -14.63 6.25 15.08
CA PHE A 102 -14.15 5.34 14.03
C PHE A 102 -12.79 4.75 14.38
N LEU A 103 -11.87 5.53 14.96
CA LEU A 103 -10.59 5.05 15.45
C LEU A 103 -10.76 3.94 16.50
N ALA A 104 -11.62 4.17 17.50
CA ALA A 104 -11.90 3.18 18.55
C ALA A 104 -12.50 1.89 17.98
N ALA A 105 -13.43 2.00 17.02
CA ALA A 105 -14.02 0.85 16.35
C ALA A 105 -12.98 0.02 15.59
N ILE A 106 -12.06 0.66 14.89
CA ILE A 106 -10.97 -0.01 14.17
C ILE A 106 -10.01 -0.71 15.13
N ILE A 107 -9.60 -0.03 16.21
CA ILE A 107 -8.73 -0.63 17.22
C ILE A 107 -9.37 -1.87 17.82
N LYS A 108 -10.65 -1.80 18.18
CA LYS A 108 -11.41 -2.93 18.71
C LYS A 108 -11.47 -4.10 17.71
N LEU A 109 -11.70 -3.81 16.43
CA LEU A 109 -11.72 -4.82 15.38
C LEU A 109 -10.37 -5.52 15.26
N LEU A 110 -9.26 -4.77 15.20
CA LEU A 110 -7.91 -5.32 15.08
C LEU A 110 -7.53 -6.19 16.29
N MET A 111 -7.92 -5.78 17.49
CA MET A 111 -7.72 -6.60 18.69
C MET A 111 -8.48 -7.93 18.62
N ASN A 112 -9.71 -7.93 18.12
CA ASN A 112 -10.50 -9.15 17.95
C ASN A 112 -9.92 -10.09 16.88
N ILE A 113 -9.46 -9.55 15.75
CA ILE A 113 -8.83 -10.35 14.67
C ILE A 113 -7.55 -11.02 15.19
N ARG A 114 -6.73 -10.32 15.97
CA ARG A 114 -5.51 -10.87 16.56
C ARG A 114 -5.78 -12.09 17.43
N ILE A 115 -6.89 -12.10 18.16
CA ILE A 115 -7.30 -13.23 19.01
C ILE A 115 -7.73 -14.44 18.16
N CYS A 116 -8.30 -14.21 16.97
CA CYS A 116 -8.73 -15.28 16.07
C CYS A 116 -7.58 -15.90 15.25
N CYS A 117 -6.44 -15.22 15.13
CA CYS A 117 -5.30 -15.66 14.33
C CYS A 117 -4.12 -16.18 15.18
N ALA A 118 -4.27 -16.23 16.49
CA ALA A 118 -3.31 -16.81 17.45
C ALA A 118 -3.71 -18.23 17.86
#